data_f80c8a95341b05f66152c3d28c7b3c0f
#
_entry.id   f80c8a95341b05f66152c3d28c7b3c0f
#
_cell.length_a   1.000
_cell.length_b   1.000
_cell.length_c   1.000
_cell.angle_alpha   90.00
_cell.angle_beta   90.00
_cell.angle_gamma   90.00
#
_symmetry.space_group_name_H-M   'P 1'
#
loop_
_entity.id
_entity.type
_entity.pdbx_description
1 polymer ?
#
loop_
_entity_poly.entity_id
_entity_poly.type
_entity_poly.pdbx_seq_one_letter_code
_entity_poly.pdbx_strand_id
1 'polypeptide(L)'
;MTINEAMKKYRLPNPTTPEDLECRWSKVLTFGDKIVMAGHFYNGMNKPCYFGAAYEFLTDDHTCEGMIGLRAASRVEFEDDGNAIAWAMQQ
;
A
#
# COMPACT_ATOMS: atom_id res chain seq x y z
N MET A 1 8.58 8.88 -5.16
CA MET A 1 7.53 9.61 -4.41
C MET A 1 7.88 9.56 -2.92
N THR A 2 7.77 10.68 -2.23
CA THR A 2 8.04 10.69 -0.78
C THR A 2 6.85 10.12 -0.02
N ILE A 3 7.09 9.73 1.24
CA ILE A 3 6.03 9.21 2.11
C ILE A 3 4.92 10.25 2.30
N ASN A 4 5.28 11.51 2.53
CA ASN A 4 4.30 12.59 2.71
C ASN A 4 3.46 12.84 1.47
N GLU A 5 4.07 12.78 0.29
CA GLU A 5 3.35 12.93 -0.98
C GLU A 5 2.36 11.79 -1.19
N ALA A 6 2.78 10.55 -0.89
CA ALA A 6 1.92 9.38 -1.02
C ALA A 6 0.73 9.43 -0.05
N MET A 7 0.96 9.86 1.19
CA MET A 7 -0.11 10.01 2.17
C MET A 7 -1.17 10.99 1.71
N LYS A 8 -0.74 12.11 1.10
CA LYS A 8 -1.67 13.11 0.58
C LYS A 8 -2.39 12.63 -0.68
N LYS A 9 -1.63 12.13 -1.64
CA LYS A 9 -2.17 11.79 -2.96
C LYS A 9 -3.09 10.58 -2.92
N TYR A 10 -2.68 9.53 -2.21
CA TYR A 10 -3.42 8.27 -2.16
C TYR A 10 -4.29 8.14 -0.91
N ARG A 11 -4.22 9.10 -0.01
CA ARG A 11 -4.91 9.06 1.29
C ARG A 11 -4.57 7.80 2.07
N LEU A 12 -3.29 7.41 2.02
CA LEU A 12 -2.82 6.25 2.76
C LEU A 12 -2.68 6.59 4.24
N PRO A 13 -3.30 5.82 5.13
CA PRO A 13 -3.18 6.04 6.56
C PRO A 13 -1.78 5.68 7.05
N ASN A 14 -1.25 6.44 8.00
CA ASN A 14 0.08 6.20 8.57
C ASN A 14 0.19 6.87 9.94
N PRO A 15 0.27 6.15 11.07
CA PRO A 15 0.22 4.69 11.17
C PRO A 15 -1.19 4.13 11.02
N THR A 16 -1.27 2.82 10.86
CA THR A 16 -2.54 2.12 10.73
C THR A 16 -2.37 0.66 11.16
N THR A 17 -3.36 -0.19 10.84
CA THR A 17 -3.28 -1.63 11.08
C THR A 17 -3.57 -2.38 9.78
N PRO A 18 -3.10 -3.65 9.65
CA PRO A 18 -3.45 -4.45 8.47
C PRO A 18 -4.96 -4.61 8.27
N GLU A 19 -5.71 -4.76 9.37
CA GLU A 19 -7.16 -4.86 9.32
C GLU A 19 -7.79 -3.60 8.71
N ASP A 20 -7.34 -2.42 9.11
CA ASP A 20 -7.85 -1.16 8.57
C ASP A 20 -7.53 -1.02 7.08
N LEU A 21 -6.32 -1.43 6.66
CA LEU A 21 -5.96 -1.41 5.24
C LEU A 21 -6.84 -2.34 4.42
N GLU A 22 -7.13 -3.53 4.93
CA GLU A 22 -7.99 -4.49 4.24
C GLU A 22 -9.42 -3.98 4.09
N CYS A 23 -9.88 -3.13 5.02
CA CYS A 23 -11.19 -2.49 4.91
C CYS A 23 -11.23 -1.41 3.82
N ARG A 24 -10.08 -0.81 3.50
CA ARG A 24 -9.99 0.30 2.55
C ARG A 24 -9.59 -0.14 1.14
N TRP A 25 -8.80 -1.22 1.03
CA TRP A 25 -8.16 -1.64 -0.22
C TRP A 25 -8.38 -3.14 -0.43
N SER A 26 -8.66 -3.53 -1.67
CA SER A 26 -8.98 -4.92 -1.98
C SER A 26 -7.75 -5.82 -2.12
N LYS A 27 -6.58 -5.25 -2.39
CA LYS A 27 -5.34 -6.01 -2.59
C LYS A 27 -4.34 -5.67 -1.49
N VAL A 28 -4.44 -6.39 -0.39
CA VAL A 28 -3.52 -6.25 0.76
C VAL A 28 -3.03 -7.65 1.13
N LEU A 29 -1.71 -7.84 1.14
CA LEU A 29 -1.07 -9.12 1.43
C LEU A 29 -0.03 -8.95 2.53
N THR A 30 0.04 -9.92 3.44
CA THR A 30 1.01 -9.93 4.51
C THR A 30 2.08 -10.99 4.24
N PHE A 31 3.35 -10.57 4.28
CA PHE A 31 4.51 -11.45 4.11
C PHE A 31 5.44 -11.25 5.31
N GLY A 32 5.35 -12.15 6.29
CA GLY A 32 6.19 -12.06 7.49
C GLY A 32 5.94 -10.75 8.24
N ASP A 33 6.92 -9.87 8.26
CA ASP A 33 6.86 -8.58 8.93
C ASP A 33 6.51 -7.41 7.99
N LYS A 34 6.19 -7.72 6.72
CA LYS A 34 5.91 -6.73 5.69
C LYS A 34 4.47 -6.88 5.20
N ILE A 35 3.81 -5.74 5.00
CA ILE A 35 2.49 -5.69 4.36
C ILE A 35 2.63 -4.95 3.04
N VAL A 36 2.14 -5.55 1.96
CA VAL A 36 2.16 -4.93 0.63
C VAL A 36 0.74 -4.77 0.14
N MET A 37 0.49 -3.70 -0.60
CA MET A 37 -0.84 -3.43 -1.15
C MET A 37 -0.75 -2.79 -2.52
N ALA A 38 -1.82 -2.92 -3.29
CA ALA A 38 -2.03 -2.19 -4.52
C ALA A 38 -3.34 -1.42 -4.44
N GLY A 39 -3.29 -0.16 -4.82
CA GLY A 39 -4.47 0.67 -4.98
C GLY A 39 -4.57 1.15 -6.43
N HIS A 40 -5.69 1.77 -6.78
CA HIS A 40 -5.87 2.25 -8.14
C HIS A 40 -6.58 3.59 -8.19
N PHE A 41 -6.31 4.31 -9.29
CA PHE A 41 -7.04 5.53 -9.66
C PHE A 41 -7.41 5.44 -11.13
N TYR A 42 -8.52 6.06 -11.50
CA TYR A 42 -8.88 6.18 -12.90
C TYR A 42 -8.25 7.45 -13.46
N ASN A 43 -7.53 7.30 -14.58
CA ASN A 43 -6.96 8.46 -15.24
C ASN A 43 -8.04 9.19 -16.05
N GLY A 44 -7.68 10.30 -16.73
CA GLY A 44 -8.60 11.09 -17.52
C GLY A 44 -9.25 10.37 -18.70
N MET A 45 -8.80 9.13 -19.01
CA MET A 45 -9.34 8.28 -20.07
C MET A 45 -10.15 7.12 -19.52
N ASN A 46 -10.51 7.16 -18.24
CA ASN A 46 -11.23 6.09 -17.52
C ASN A 46 -10.50 4.75 -17.49
N LYS A 47 -9.17 4.76 -17.64
CA LYS A 47 -8.35 3.56 -17.46
C LYS A 47 -7.83 3.52 -16.03
N PRO A 48 -7.90 2.35 -15.35
CA PRO A 48 -7.31 2.23 -14.04
C PRO A 48 -5.79 2.25 -14.12
N CYS A 49 -5.17 3.02 -13.25
CA CYS A 49 -3.72 3.02 -13.05
C CYS A 49 -3.46 2.59 -11.62
N TYR A 50 -2.51 1.69 -11.43
CA TYR A 50 -2.25 1.07 -10.13
C TYR A 50 -0.97 1.59 -9.52
N PHE A 51 -0.97 1.68 -8.19
CA PHE A 51 0.24 1.99 -7.43
C PHE A 51 0.45 0.91 -6.38
N GLY A 52 1.72 0.68 -6.01
CA GLY A 52 2.06 -0.23 -4.93
C GLY A 52 2.49 0.54 -3.70
N ALA A 53 2.25 -0.03 -2.53
CA ALA A 53 2.72 0.51 -1.28
C ALA A 53 3.16 -0.61 -0.36
N ALA A 54 4.17 -0.33 0.47
CA ALA A 54 4.70 -1.27 1.44
C ALA A 54 4.66 -0.64 2.82
N TYR A 55 4.17 -1.41 3.78
CA TYR A 55 4.14 -1.07 5.19
C TYR A 55 5.02 -2.03 5.97
N GLU A 56 5.44 -1.64 7.16
CA GLU A 56 6.17 -2.50 8.08
C GLU A 56 5.55 -2.41 9.47
N PHE A 57 5.68 -3.48 10.25
CA PHE A 57 5.23 -3.46 11.64
C PHE A 57 6.12 -2.56 12.47
N LEU A 58 5.49 -1.70 13.27
CA LEU A 58 6.19 -0.74 14.16
C LEU A 58 6.39 -1.31 15.56
N THR A 59 5.74 -2.43 15.88
CA THR A 59 5.82 -3.11 17.18
C THR A 59 6.04 -4.59 16.97
N ASP A 60 6.24 -5.32 18.05
CA ASP A 60 6.40 -6.78 18.00
C ASP A 60 5.06 -7.52 17.78
N ASP A 61 3.94 -6.81 17.78
CA ASP A 61 2.63 -7.38 17.49
C ASP A 61 2.42 -7.46 15.97
N HIS A 62 2.70 -8.63 15.40
CA HIS A 62 2.57 -8.89 13.96
C HIS A 62 1.21 -9.52 13.61
N THR A 63 0.16 -9.08 14.29
CA THR A 63 -1.22 -9.52 14.00
C THR A 63 -1.94 -8.50 13.13
N CYS A 64 -3.16 -8.82 12.73
CA CYS A 64 -4.00 -7.89 11.96
C CYS A 64 -4.35 -6.62 12.72
N GLU A 65 -4.15 -6.59 14.03
CA GLU A 65 -4.37 -5.42 14.88
C GLU A 65 -3.05 -4.71 15.23
N GLY A 66 -1.92 -5.22 14.77
CA GLY A 66 -0.61 -4.63 15.03
C GLY A 66 -0.42 -3.31 14.30
N MET A 67 0.28 -2.37 14.93
CA MET A 67 0.54 -1.06 14.33
C MET A 67 1.55 -1.18 13.20
N ILE A 68 1.21 -0.62 12.05
CA ILE A 68 2.11 -0.57 10.89
C ILE A 68 2.30 0.87 10.41
N GLY A 69 3.44 1.11 9.81
CA GLY A 69 3.77 2.41 9.23
C GLY A 69 4.14 2.29 7.76
N LEU A 70 3.80 3.32 6.99
CA LEU A 70 4.09 3.36 5.56
C LEU A 70 5.60 3.49 5.35
N ARG A 71 6.15 2.57 4.54
CA ARG A 71 7.58 2.51 4.24
C ARG A 71 7.90 3.04 2.84
N ALA A 72 7.09 2.69 1.86
CA ALA A 72 7.33 3.09 0.47
C ALA A 72 6.03 3.08 -0.30
N ALA A 73 5.93 3.94 -1.31
CA ALA A 73 4.80 3.96 -2.23
C ALA A 73 5.30 4.35 -3.62
N SER A 74 4.78 3.69 -4.64
CA SER A 74 5.14 3.94 -6.03
C SER A 74 4.34 5.09 -6.61
N ARG A 75 4.72 5.52 -7.81
CA ARG A 75 3.86 6.36 -8.64
C ARG A 75 2.73 5.52 -9.22
N VAL A 76 1.68 6.18 -9.70
CA VAL A 76 0.55 5.52 -10.38
C VAL A 76 0.97 5.23 -11.82
N GLU A 77 1.75 4.18 -12.01
CA GLU A 77 2.37 3.88 -13.31
C GLU A 77 2.18 2.44 -13.77
N PHE A 78 1.55 1.59 -12.95
CA PHE A 78 1.35 0.20 -13.32
C PHE A 78 -0.02 0.01 -13.99
N GLU A 79 -0.08 -0.91 -14.95
CA GLU A 79 -1.32 -1.22 -15.67
C GLU A 79 -2.16 -2.28 -14.97
N ASP A 80 -1.58 -2.99 -14.00
CA ASP A 80 -2.31 -4.01 -13.24
C ASP A 80 -1.83 -4.05 -11.79
N ASP A 81 -2.63 -4.68 -10.94
CA ASP A 81 -2.33 -4.80 -9.51
C ASP A 81 -1.20 -5.78 -9.24
N GLY A 82 -1.01 -6.79 -10.09
CA GLY A 82 0.08 -7.75 -9.95
C GLY A 82 1.44 -7.09 -10.02
N ASN A 83 1.66 -6.20 -11.00
CA ASN A 83 2.90 -5.46 -11.13
C ASN A 83 3.10 -4.48 -9.96
N ALA A 84 2.04 -3.86 -9.49
CA ALA A 84 2.11 -2.96 -8.34
C ALA A 84 2.51 -3.71 -7.07
N ILE A 85 1.92 -4.88 -6.84
CA ILE A 85 2.27 -5.75 -5.71
C ILE A 85 3.73 -6.22 -5.82
N ALA A 86 4.18 -6.63 -7.01
CA ALA A 86 5.55 -7.07 -7.23
C ALA A 86 6.55 -5.96 -6.89
N TRP A 87 6.23 -4.72 -7.27
CA TRP A 87 7.05 -3.57 -6.90
C TRP A 87 7.11 -3.40 -5.38
N ALA A 88 5.96 -3.48 -4.71
CA ALA A 88 5.88 -3.31 -3.27
C ALA A 88 6.65 -4.38 -2.51
N MET A 89 6.67 -5.61 -3.01
CA MET A 89 7.39 -6.73 -2.40
C MET A 89 8.91 -6.53 -2.38
N GLN A 90 9.43 -5.69 -3.27
CA GLN A 90 10.86 -5.41 -3.37
C GLN A 90 11.33 -4.26 -2.48
N GLN A 91 10.44 -3.62 -1.76
CA GLN A 91 10.76 -2.44 -0.93
C GLN A 91 11.15 -2.77 0.52
#